data_db36f3ea35149349fc5a1ec206965435
#
_entry.id   db36f3ea35149349fc5a1ec206965435
#
_cell.length_a   1.000
_cell.length_b   1.000
_cell.length_c   1.000
_cell.angle_alpha   90.00
_cell.angle_beta   90.00
_cell.angle_gamma   90.00
#
_symmetry.space_group_name_H-M   'P 1'
#
loop_
_entity.id
_entity.type
_entity.pdbx_description
1 polymer ?
#
loop_
_entity_poly.entity_id
_entity_poly.type
_entity_poly.pdbx_seq_one_letter_code
_entity_poly.pdbx_strand_id
1 'polypeptide(L)'
;MVLAIDIGNTNIVLGCCRGETVLFRERVSTVHTSTVLEYAAILRTAFEMNRIDPADIHGAIISSVVPPVTSTMKAAVQKYLHVAPLVVGPGIKTGLRIQIDNPAHLGSDLVVDAVAGIHNYPLPQIIIDMGTATTVSVIDRGGNYRGGMILPGAVVSSDSLISRTAQLQKVAFEVPKSLIGTNTIDCMKSGILYGNAGALDGLIDRINAELGEPCTVVATGGLAGVITPLCRNKILLDDDLLLKGLLLLYNKNTPTDLSLIHI
;
A
#
# COMPACT_ATOMS: atom_id res chain seq x y z
N MET A 1 -0.26 -13.72 -17.08
CA MET A 1 -0.32 -12.50 -16.22
C MET A 1 -0.64 -12.91 -14.78
N VAL A 2 -0.36 -12.04 -13.81
CA VAL A 2 -0.62 -12.29 -12.37
C VAL A 2 -1.57 -11.22 -11.85
N LEU A 3 -2.61 -11.63 -11.14
CA LEU A 3 -3.50 -10.73 -10.40
C LEU A 3 -2.94 -10.49 -8.99
N ALA A 4 -2.60 -9.25 -8.67
CA ALA A 4 -2.17 -8.82 -7.35
C ALA A 4 -3.33 -8.09 -6.64
N ILE A 5 -3.62 -8.47 -5.42
CA ILE A 5 -4.73 -7.92 -4.63
C ILE A 5 -4.21 -7.51 -3.26
N ASP A 6 -4.47 -6.27 -2.88
CA ASP A 6 -4.28 -5.82 -1.50
C ASP A 6 -5.63 -5.48 -0.86
N ILE A 7 -5.90 -6.05 0.30
CA ILE A 7 -7.16 -5.87 1.04
C ILE A 7 -6.87 -5.10 2.32
N GLY A 8 -7.03 -3.78 2.24
CA GLY A 8 -7.00 -2.89 3.38
C GLY A 8 -8.36 -2.75 4.08
N ASN A 9 -8.38 -2.11 5.25
CA ASN A 9 -9.62 -1.88 6.03
C ASN A 9 -10.65 -1.02 5.29
N THR A 10 -10.22 -0.09 4.46
CA THR A 10 -11.10 0.86 3.75
C THR A 10 -11.24 0.56 2.27
N ASN A 11 -10.15 0.15 1.63
CA ASN A 11 -10.11 -0.09 0.20
C ASN A 11 -9.41 -1.41 -0.13
N ILE A 12 -9.81 -1.99 -1.25
CA ILE A 12 -9.13 -3.09 -1.92
C ILE A 12 -8.48 -2.52 -3.18
N VAL A 13 -7.20 -2.79 -3.38
CA VAL A 13 -6.47 -2.47 -4.60
C VAL A 13 -6.32 -3.73 -5.43
N LEU A 14 -6.73 -3.66 -6.69
CA LEU A 14 -6.61 -4.73 -7.68
C LEU A 14 -5.58 -4.30 -8.73
N GLY A 15 -4.59 -5.11 -8.99
CA GLY A 15 -3.60 -4.87 -10.03
C GLY A 15 -3.39 -6.11 -10.91
N CYS A 16 -3.27 -5.91 -12.21
CA CYS A 16 -2.87 -6.97 -13.13
C CYS A 16 -1.44 -6.70 -13.60
N CYS A 17 -0.57 -7.68 -13.49
CA CYS A 17 0.85 -7.54 -13.82
C CYS A 17 1.26 -8.51 -14.94
N ARG A 18 2.07 -8.01 -15.87
CA ARG A 18 2.74 -8.81 -16.90
C ARG A 18 4.26 -8.54 -16.83
N GLY A 19 5.03 -9.56 -16.47
CA GLY A 19 6.45 -9.35 -16.11
C GLY A 19 6.53 -8.38 -14.94
N GLU A 20 7.28 -7.30 -15.09
CA GLU A 20 7.43 -6.25 -14.06
C GLU A 20 6.46 -5.07 -14.25
N THR A 21 5.62 -5.11 -15.28
CA THR A 21 4.72 -4.00 -15.63
C THR A 21 3.34 -4.19 -15.01
N VAL A 22 2.86 -3.18 -14.30
CA VAL A 22 1.47 -3.07 -13.85
C VAL A 22 0.64 -2.56 -15.03
N LEU A 23 -0.29 -3.39 -15.53
CA LEU A 23 -1.14 -3.09 -16.68
C LEU A 23 -2.33 -2.22 -16.30
N PHE A 24 -2.90 -2.48 -15.13
CA PHE A 24 -3.92 -1.63 -14.53
C PHE A 24 -3.84 -1.67 -13.02
N ARG A 25 -4.38 -0.63 -12.39
CA ARG A 25 -4.62 -0.53 -10.95
C ARG A 25 -6.02 0.03 -10.74
N GLU A 26 -6.87 -0.77 -10.11
CA GLU A 26 -8.23 -0.38 -9.73
C GLU A 26 -8.38 -0.38 -8.21
N ARG A 27 -9.25 0.48 -7.72
CA ARG A 27 -9.55 0.58 -6.29
C ARG A 27 -11.03 0.46 -6.07
N VAL A 28 -11.42 -0.40 -5.14
CA VAL A 28 -12.81 -0.55 -4.69
C VAL A 28 -12.89 -0.46 -3.17
N SER A 29 -14.06 -0.10 -2.64
CA SER A 29 -14.27 -0.06 -1.19
C SER A 29 -14.24 -1.46 -0.59
N THR A 30 -13.67 -1.60 0.60
CA THR A 30 -13.75 -2.83 1.37
C THR A 30 -15.12 -2.94 2.01
N VAL A 31 -15.92 -3.92 1.57
CA VAL A 31 -17.25 -4.19 2.13
C VAL A 31 -17.21 -5.55 2.83
N HIS A 32 -17.25 -5.53 4.16
CA HIS A 32 -17.08 -6.74 4.99
C HIS A 32 -18.17 -7.79 4.79
N THR A 33 -19.35 -7.38 4.31
CA THR A 33 -20.52 -8.24 4.07
C THR A 33 -20.65 -8.70 2.63
N SER A 34 -19.75 -8.28 1.73
CA SER A 34 -19.79 -8.71 0.33
C SER A 34 -19.62 -10.22 0.18
N THR A 35 -20.40 -10.76 -0.72
CA THR A 35 -20.41 -12.18 -1.06
C THR A 35 -19.34 -12.54 -2.10
N VAL A 36 -19.10 -13.83 -2.27
CA VAL A 36 -18.22 -14.36 -3.33
C VAL A 36 -18.64 -13.90 -4.72
N LEU A 37 -19.97 -13.83 -4.98
CA LEU A 37 -20.48 -13.39 -6.29
C LEU A 37 -20.20 -11.91 -6.54
N GLU A 38 -20.37 -11.06 -5.54
CA GLU A 38 -20.10 -9.62 -5.66
C GLU A 38 -18.62 -9.33 -5.95
N TYR A 39 -17.70 -9.97 -5.23
CA TYR A 39 -16.27 -9.82 -5.54
C TYR A 39 -15.91 -10.42 -6.90
N ALA A 40 -16.50 -11.55 -7.31
CA ALA A 40 -16.29 -12.09 -8.65
C ALA A 40 -16.82 -11.15 -9.75
N ALA A 41 -17.95 -10.45 -9.51
CA ALA A 41 -18.47 -9.45 -10.43
C ALA A 41 -17.55 -8.20 -10.50
N ILE A 42 -17.00 -7.78 -9.36
CA ILE A 42 -16.00 -6.70 -9.32
C ILE A 42 -14.75 -7.07 -10.13
N LEU A 43 -14.21 -8.28 -9.94
CA LEU A 43 -13.07 -8.76 -10.72
C LEU A 43 -13.39 -8.77 -12.22
N ARG A 44 -14.55 -9.34 -12.60
CA ARG A 44 -14.99 -9.34 -14.01
C ARG A 44 -15.05 -7.92 -14.58
N THR A 45 -15.68 -6.99 -13.87
CA THR A 45 -15.78 -5.61 -14.31
C THR A 45 -14.41 -4.95 -14.48
N ALA A 46 -13.48 -5.16 -13.52
CA ALA A 46 -12.13 -4.63 -13.62
C ALA A 46 -11.39 -5.16 -14.86
N PHE A 47 -11.52 -6.46 -15.16
CA PHE A 47 -10.91 -7.05 -16.36
C PHE A 47 -11.54 -6.54 -17.65
N GLU A 48 -12.87 -6.49 -17.73
CA GLU A 48 -13.60 -5.98 -18.90
C GLU A 48 -13.24 -4.52 -19.19
N MET A 49 -13.25 -3.64 -18.18
CA MET A 49 -12.92 -2.21 -18.32
C MET A 49 -11.48 -2.00 -18.82
N ASN A 50 -10.55 -2.84 -18.37
CA ASN A 50 -9.13 -2.75 -18.74
C ASN A 50 -8.76 -3.65 -19.92
N ARG A 51 -9.74 -4.30 -20.56
CA ARG A 51 -9.56 -5.17 -21.75
C ARG A 51 -8.55 -6.29 -21.53
N ILE A 52 -8.57 -6.90 -20.36
CA ILE A 52 -7.75 -8.05 -20.01
C ILE A 52 -8.59 -9.32 -20.15
N ASP A 53 -8.09 -10.29 -20.89
CA ASP A 53 -8.72 -11.61 -20.97
C ASP A 53 -8.43 -12.39 -19.67
N PRO A 54 -9.48 -12.82 -18.93
CA PRO A 54 -9.28 -13.64 -17.73
C PRO A 54 -8.49 -14.93 -17.98
N ALA A 55 -8.54 -15.49 -19.20
CA ALA A 55 -7.78 -16.68 -19.57
C ALA A 55 -6.26 -16.47 -19.57
N ASP A 56 -5.80 -15.23 -19.68
CA ASP A 56 -4.37 -14.88 -19.61
C ASP A 56 -3.83 -14.85 -18.16
N ILE A 57 -4.71 -14.93 -17.15
CA ILE A 57 -4.31 -14.93 -15.75
C ILE A 57 -3.95 -16.34 -15.30
N HIS A 58 -2.69 -16.60 -15.07
CA HIS A 58 -2.18 -17.89 -14.64
C HIS A 58 -1.86 -17.96 -13.14
N GLY A 59 -2.02 -16.85 -12.41
CA GLY A 59 -1.80 -16.81 -10.98
C GLY A 59 -2.36 -15.58 -10.31
N ALA A 60 -2.48 -15.65 -8.98
CA ALA A 60 -2.92 -14.53 -8.16
C ALA A 60 -2.21 -14.54 -6.81
N ILE A 61 -2.06 -13.35 -6.22
CA ILE A 61 -1.53 -13.17 -4.87
C ILE A 61 -2.35 -12.12 -4.11
N ILE A 62 -2.60 -12.37 -2.83
CA ILE A 62 -3.40 -11.52 -1.96
C ILE A 62 -2.56 -11.13 -0.74
N SER A 63 -2.40 -9.81 -0.49
CA SER A 63 -2.10 -9.25 0.82
C SER A 63 -3.40 -8.84 1.48
N SER A 64 -3.51 -9.03 2.79
CA SER A 64 -4.73 -8.62 3.50
C SER A 64 -4.48 -8.41 4.99
N VAL A 65 -5.12 -7.36 5.51
CA VAL A 65 -5.28 -7.10 6.94
C VAL A 65 -6.73 -7.29 7.41
N VAL A 66 -7.58 -7.90 6.55
CA VAL A 66 -9.02 -8.11 6.81
C VAL A 66 -9.40 -9.59 6.59
N PRO A 67 -9.17 -10.48 7.56
CA PRO A 67 -9.34 -11.92 7.40
C PRO A 67 -10.70 -12.38 6.84
N PRO A 68 -11.86 -11.82 7.25
CA PRO A 68 -13.15 -12.23 6.69
C PRO A 68 -13.25 -11.98 5.19
N VAL A 69 -12.77 -10.82 4.73
CA VAL A 69 -12.77 -10.45 3.31
C VAL A 69 -11.77 -11.28 2.52
N THR A 70 -10.63 -11.64 3.12
CA THR A 70 -9.61 -12.50 2.49
C THR A 70 -10.20 -13.82 2.02
N SER A 71 -10.96 -14.49 2.87
CA SER A 71 -11.58 -15.79 2.55
C SER A 71 -12.58 -15.67 1.40
N THR A 72 -13.40 -14.63 1.41
CA THR A 72 -14.39 -14.35 0.37
C THR A 72 -13.73 -14.00 -0.96
N MET A 73 -12.70 -13.13 -0.93
CA MET A 73 -11.95 -12.75 -2.13
C MET A 73 -11.19 -13.95 -2.73
N LYS A 74 -10.57 -14.79 -1.89
CA LYS A 74 -9.92 -16.02 -2.33
C LYS A 74 -10.90 -16.91 -3.09
N ALA A 75 -12.10 -17.13 -2.56
CA ALA A 75 -13.14 -17.91 -3.22
C ALA A 75 -13.63 -17.24 -4.52
N ALA A 76 -13.72 -15.92 -4.57
CA ALA A 76 -14.09 -15.16 -5.77
C ALA A 76 -13.04 -15.30 -6.89
N VAL A 77 -11.76 -15.21 -6.57
CA VAL A 77 -10.65 -15.44 -7.51
C VAL A 77 -10.70 -16.85 -8.05
N GLN A 78 -10.84 -17.86 -7.19
CA GLN A 78 -10.95 -19.27 -7.62
C GLN A 78 -12.16 -19.52 -8.52
N LYS A 79 -13.32 -18.91 -8.16
CA LYS A 79 -14.56 -19.06 -8.93
C LYS A 79 -14.49 -18.41 -10.31
N TYR A 80 -13.86 -17.25 -10.43
CA TYR A 80 -13.87 -16.47 -11.67
C TYR A 80 -12.67 -16.79 -12.57
N LEU A 81 -11.48 -16.92 -12.00
CA LEU A 81 -10.24 -17.12 -12.75
C LEU A 81 -9.74 -18.56 -12.77
N HIS A 82 -10.34 -19.44 -11.98
CA HIS A 82 -9.94 -20.86 -11.84
C HIS A 82 -8.48 -21.04 -11.34
N VAL A 83 -7.89 -20.01 -10.71
CA VAL A 83 -6.56 -20.06 -10.10
C VAL A 83 -6.68 -19.99 -8.58
N ALA A 84 -5.80 -20.71 -7.87
CA ALA A 84 -5.68 -20.62 -6.41
C ALA A 84 -4.73 -19.49 -6.05
N PRO A 85 -5.20 -18.40 -5.39
CA PRO A 85 -4.32 -17.31 -5.03
C PRO A 85 -3.39 -17.70 -3.87
N LEU A 86 -2.12 -17.25 -3.93
CA LEU A 86 -1.25 -17.20 -2.78
C LEU A 86 -1.77 -16.12 -1.82
N VAL A 87 -1.62 -16.34 -0.51
CA VAL A 87 -1.94 -15.33 0.51
C VAL A 87 -0.68 -14.99 1.28
N VAL A 88 -0.34 -13.70 1.33
CA VAL A 88 0.82 -13.23 2.10
C VAL A 88 0.57 -13.44 3.59
N GLY A 89 1.46 -14.18 4.23
CA GLY A 89 1.34 -14.54 5.63
C GLY A 89 2.36 -15.60 6.03
N PRO A 90 2.15 -16.30 7.15
CA PRO A 90 3.07 -17.34 7.60
C PRO A 90 3.32 -18.40 6.53
N GLY A 91 4.59 -18.69 6.26
CA GLY A 91 5.03 -19.68 5.26
C GLY A 91 5.41 -19.08 3.90
N ILE A 92 5.07 -17.83 3.60
CA ILE A 92 5.53 -17.14 2.39
C ILE A 92 7.02 -16.77 2.54
N LYS A 93 7.82 -17.12 1.54
CA LYS A 93 9.25 -16.75 1.47
C LYS A 93 9.36 -15.29 1.06
N THR A 94 9.58 -14.39 1.99
CA THR A 94 9.75 -12.96 1.72
C THR A 94 11.21 -12.61 1.36
N GLY A 95 12.16 -13.24 2.02
CA GLY A 95 13.57 -12.87 2.02
C GLY A 95 13.87 -11.63 2.88
N LEU A 96 12.85 -11.08 3.52
CA LEU A 96 12.97 -9.95 4.44
C LEU A 96 13.43 -10.45 5.81
N ARG A 97 14.48 -9.84 6.35
CA ARG A 97 14.90 -10.05 7.73
C ARG A 97 14.19 -9.03 8.61
N ILE A 98 13.27 -9.50 9.44
CA ILE A 98 12.46 -8.67 10.31
C ILE A 98 13.09 -8.67 11.72
N GLN A 99 13.47 -7.48 12.21
CA GLN A 99 14.15 -7.26 13.49
C GLN A 99 13.27 -6.44 14.45
N ILE A 100 12.04 -6.92 14.68
CA ILE A 100 11.13 -6.37 15.68
C ILE A 100 10.82 -7.42 16.73
N ASP A 101 10.27 -7.02 17.87
CA ASP A 101 10.00 -7.91 19.02
C ASP A 101 9.15 -9.12 18.64
N ASN A 102 8.12 -8.92 17.84
CA ASN A 102 7.27 -10.00 17.36
C ASN A 102 7.04 -9.92 15.83
N PRO A 103 7.89 -10.58 15.03
CA PRO A 103 7.80 -10.57 13.56
C PRO A 103 6.47 -11.06 13.01
N ALA A 104 5.75 -11.93 13.73
CA ALA A 104 4.47 -12.48 13.30
C ALA A 104 3.32 -11.43 13.35
N HIS A 105 3.52 -10.33 14.06
CA HIS A 105 2.53 -9.24 14.14
C HIS A 105 2.74 -8.15 13.08
N LEU A 106 3.79 -8.25 12.26
CA LEU A 106 3.99 -7.30 11.16
C LEU A 106 2.89 -7.48 10.11
N GLY A 107 2.20 -6.41 9.76
CA GLY A 107 1.17 -6.42 8.74
C GLY A 107 1.71 -6.90 7.39
N SER A 108 0.89 -7.63 6.66
CA SER A 108 1.28 -8.16 5.34
C SER A 108 1.60 -7.05 4.34
N ASP A 109 0.88 -5.94 4.39
CA ASP A 109 1.10 -4.73 3.62
C ASP A 109 2.51 -4.15 3.85
N LEU A 110 2.92 -4.00 5.11
CA LEU A 110 4.26 -3.51 5.47
C LEU A 110 5.38 -4.46 4.99
N VAL A 111 5.13 -5.77 5.03
CA VAL A 111 6.07 -6.77 4.48
C VAL A 111 6.20 -6.61 2.97
N VAL A 112 5.07 -6.45 2.28
CA VAL A 112 5.02 -6.31 0.81
C VAL A 112 5.75 -5.04 0.38
N ASP A 113 5.46 -3.91 1.02
CA ASP A 113 6.11 -2.63 0.74
C ASP A 113 7.61 -2.67 1.00
N ALA A 114 8.04 -3.31 2.10
CA ALA A 114 9.46 -3.48 2.41
C ALA A 114 10.19 -4.32 1.35
N VAL A 115 9.58 -5.41 0.87
CA VAL A 115 10.14 -6.25 -0.20
C VAL A 115 10.28 -5.45 -1.49
N ALA A 116 9.27 -4.65 -1.86
CA ALA A 116 9.32 -3.79 -3.04
C ALA A 116 10.38 -2.69 -2.89
N GLY A 117 10.43 -2.05 -1.73
CA GLY A 117 11.41 -1.01 -1.43
C GLY A 117 12.84 -1.50 -1.58
N ILE A 118 13.18 -2.61 -0.92
CA ILE A 118 14.53 -3.22 -0.98
C ILE A 118 14.93 -3.59 -2.40
N HIS A 119 13.96 -4.04 -3.21
CA HIS A 119 14.24 -4.43 -4.59
C HIS A 119 14.48 -3.22 -5.52
N ASN A 120 13.70 -2.15 -5.34
CA ASN A 120 13.63 -1.06 -6.32
C ASN A 120 14.45 0.18 -5.96
N TYR A 121 14.85 0.35 -4.69
CA TYR A 121 15.44 1.59 -4.22
C TYR A 121 16.70 1.37 -3.38
N PRO A 122 17.63 2.37 -3.35
CA PRO A 122 18.84 2.29 -2.52
C PRO A 122 18.53 2.21 -1.02
N LEU A 123 19.36 1.46 -0.28
CA LEU A 123 19.36 1.36 1.18
C LEU A 123 20.31 2.41 1.82
N PRO A 124 20.07 2.86 3.07
CA PRO A 124 18.89 2.57 3.90
C PRO A 124 17.64 3.30 3.43
N GLN A 125 16.45 2.86 3.91
CA GLN A 125 15.17 3.37 3.42
C GLN A 125 14.20 3.73 4.53
N ILE A 126 13.36 4.71 4.21
CA ILE A 126 12.12 5.00 4.92
C ILE A 126 10.99 4.81 3.91
N ILE A 127 10.06 3.91 4.20
CA ILE A 127 8.87 3.70 3.37
C ILE A 127 7.67 4.25 4.11
N ILE A 128 6.90 5.09 3.44
CA ILE A 128 5.73 5.78 4.00
C ILE A 128 4.51 5.35 3.19
N ASP A 129 3.57 4.63 3.82
CA ASP A 129 2.26 4.37 3.21
C ASP A 129 1.21 5.28 3.83
N MET A 130 0.57 6.11 2.99
CA MET A 130 -0.44 7.10 3.36
C MET A 130 -1.85 6.56 3.08
N GLY A 131 -2.22 5.53 3.83
CA GLY A 131 -3.53 4.87 3.80
C GLY A 131 -4.51 5.41 4.84
N THR A 132 -5.35 4.51 5.39
CA THR A 132 -6.24 4.80 6.55
C THR A 132 -5.43 5.21 7.75
N ALA A 133 -4.38 4.49 8.07
CA ALA A 133 -3.26 4.97 8.88
C ALA A 133 -2.14 5.44 7.96
N THR A 134 -1.28 6.34 8.42
CA THR A 134 0.02 6.59 7.80
C THR A 134 1.06 5.75 8.53
N THR A 135 1.66 4.81 7.83
CA THR A 135 2.73 3.99 8.39
C THR A 135 4.09 4.47 7.88
N VAL A 136 5.10 4.38 8.73
CA VAL A 136 6.50 4.71 8.41
C VAL A 136 7.33 3.50 8.76
N SER A 137 7.87 2.82 7.76
CA SER A 137 8.73 1.63 7.91
C SER A 137 10.18 2.00 7.70
N VAL A 138 11.07 1.48 8.55
CA VAL A 138 12.51 1.76 8.50
C VAL A 138 13.27 0.49 8.13
N ILE A 139 14.07 0.59 7.06
CA ILE A 139 14.92 -0.48 6.57
C ILE A 139 16.36 0.00 6.60
N ASP A 140 17.21 -0.70 7.33
CA ASP A 140 18.61 -0.32 7.48
C ASP A 140 19.47 -0.64 6.24
N ARG A 141 20.74 -0.23 6.27
CA ARG A 141 21.71 -0.48 5.18
C ARG A 141 21.90 -1.96 4.86
N GLY A 142 21.65 -2.85 5.83
CA GLY A 142 21.72 -4.29 5.64
C GLY A 142 20.46 -4.93 5.04
N GLY A 143 19.44 -4.13 4.72
CA GLY A 143 18.14 -4.60 4.22
C GLY A 143 17.29 -5.25 5.32
N ASN A 144 17.54 -4.94 6.59
CA ASN A 144 16.74 -5.46 7.69
C ASN A 144 15.61 -4.49 8.01
N TYR A 145 14.41 -5.02 8.18
CA TYR A 145 13.26 -4.27 8.68
C TYR A 145 13.44 -4.02 10.18
N ARG A 146 13.66 -2.77 10.58
CA ARG A 146 13.99 -2.35 11.94
C ARG A 146 12.78 -2.01 12.79
N GLY A 147 11.64 -1.81 12.18
CA GLY A 147 10.43 -1.32 12.82
C GLY A 147 9.88 -0.10 12.12
N GLY A 148 9.05 0.67 12.84
CA GLY A 148 8.43 1.84 12.24
C GLY A 148 7.48 2.58 13.18
N MET A 149 6.67 3.45 12.60
CA MET A 149 5.68 4.27 13.30
C MET A 149 4.33 4.14 12.62
N ILE A 150 3.26 4.30 13.39
CA ILE A 150 1.89 4.34 12.91
C ILE A 150 1.29 5.66 13.38
N LEU A 151 0.84 6.46 12.42
CA LEU A 151 0.16 7.73 12.65
C LEU A 151 -1.29 7.65 12.16
N PRO A 152 -2.19 8.47 12.70
CA PRO A 152 -3.50 8.65 12.07
C PRO A 152 -3.34 9.15 10.63
N GLY A 153 -3.96 8.48 9.67
CA GLY A 153 -3.99 8.97 8.29
C GLY A 153 -4.77 10.29 8.19
N ALA A 154 -4.52 11.05 7.12
CA ALA A 154 -5.13 12.37 6.96
C ALA A 154 -6.66 12.33 6.94
N VAL A 155 -7.27 11.29 6.35
CA VAL A 155 -8.74 11.09 6.35
C VAL A 155 -9.24 10.85 7.76
N VAL A 156 -8.60 9.94 8.51
CA VAL A 156 -8.98 9.64 9.90
C VAL A 156 -8.82 10.86 10.79
N SER A 157 -7.76 11.63 10.62
CA SER A 157 -7.53 12.89 11.34
C SER A 157 -8.64 13.90 11.06
N SER A 158 -9.03 14.06 9.79
CA SER A 158 -10.13 14.94 9.37
C SER A 158 -11.46 14.48 9.97
N ASP A 159 -11.81 13.21 9.83
CA ASP A 159 -13.06 12.65 10.34
C ASP A 159 -13.15 12.74 11.87
N SER A 160 -12.03 12.57 12.58
CA SER A 160 -11.96 12.75 14.03
C SER A 160 -12.24 14.18 14.46
N LEU A 161 -11.71 15.19 13.74
CA LEU A 161 -12.01 16.61 13.99
C LEU A 161 -13.49 16.90 13.77
N ILE A 162 -14.05 16.45 12.66
CA ILE A 162 -15.47 16.69 12.31
C ILE A 162 -16.40 16.05 13.33
N SER A 163 -16.14 14.79 13.70
CA SER A 163 -17.01 14.06 14.63
C SER A 163 -16.99 14.59 16.06
N ARG A 164 -15.96 15.33 16.46
CA ARG A 164 -15.77 15.86 17.81
C ARG A 164 -16.00 17.37 17.93
N THR A 165 -16.42 18.05 16.86
CA THR A 165 -16.68 19.50 16.85
C THR A 165 -18.01 19.81 16.19
N ALA A 166 -18.70 20.85 16.68
CA ALA A 166 -20.05 21.20 16.21
C ALA A 166 -20.06 21.97 14.87
N GLN A 167 -18.94 22.59 14.50
CA GLN A 167 -18.91 23.55 13.38
C GLN A 167 -18.02 23.15 12.23
N LEU A 168 -17.15 22.12 12.40
CA LEU A 168 -16.27 21.68 11.34
C LEU A 168 -17.02 20.73 10.40
N GLN A 169 -16.77 20.89 9.10
CA GLN A 169 -17.41 20.12 8.04
C GLN A 169 -16.37 19.40 7.19
N LYS A 170 -16.80 18.42 6.42
CA LYS A 170 -15.94 17.67 5.53
C LYS A 170 -15.32 18.57 4.47
N VAL A 171 -14.00 18.47 4.30
CA VAL A 171 -13.23 19.24 3.32
C VAL A 171 -12.56 18.30 2.31
N ALA A 172 -12.37 18.77 1.07
CA ALA A 172 -11.58 18.05 0.08
C ALA A 172 -10.09 18.17 0.43
N PHE A 173 -9.32 17.10 0.15
CA PHE A 173 -7.86 17.08 0.33
C PHE A 173 -7.17 17.75 -0.88
N GLU A 174 -7.32 19.06 -0.95
CA GLU A 174 -6.72 19.94 -1.97
C GLU A 174 -5.84 20.96 -1.28
N VAL A 175 -4.69 21.26 -1.90
CA VAL A 175 -3.76 22.24 -1.37
C VAL A 175 -4.45 23.61 -1.31
N PRO A 176 -4.51 24.26 -0.12
CA PRO A 176 -5.10 25.58 0.01
C PRO A 176 -4.24 26.63 -0.70
N LYS A 177 -4.83 27.78 -1.03
CA LYS A 177 -4.12 28.89 -1.71
C LYS A 177 -2.94 29.43 -0.91
N SER A 178 -3.00 29.32 0.42
CA SER A 178 -2.00 29.85 1.34
C SER A 178 -1.86 28.90 2.54
N LEU A 179 -0.66 28.78 3.09
CA LEU A 179 -0.38 28.03 4.32
C LEU A 179 -1.24 28.55 5.49
N ILE A 180 -1.38 29.87 5.61
CA ILE A 180 -2.21 30.48 6.64
C ILE A 180 -3.62 30.64 6.07
N GLY A 181 -4.56 29.79 6.50
CA GLY A 181 -5.96 29.87 6.12
C GLY A 181 -6.65 31.08 6.78
N THR A 182 -7.55 31.73 6.06
CA THR A 182 -8.33 32.88 6.52
C THR A 182 -9.80 32.56 6.72
N ASN A 183 -10.20 31.31 6.49
CA ASN A 183 -11.54 30.77 6.75
C ASN A 183 -11.41 29.34 7.25
N THR A 184 -12.47 28.80 7.85
CA THR A 184 -12.47 27.47 8.47
C THR A 184 -12.05 26.36 7.50
N ILE A 185 -12.51 26.37 6.26
CA ILE A 185 -12.21 25.35 5.25
C ILE A 185 -10.72 25.36 4.92
N ASP A 186 -10.13 26.52 4.63
CA ASP A 186 -8.72 26.64 4.31
C ASP A 186 -7.84 26.36 5.54
N CYS A 187 -8.27 26.75 6.74
CA CYS A 187 -7.59 26.38 7.99
C CYS A 187 -7.55 24.87 8.18
N MET A 188 -8.66 24.15 7.95
CA MET A 188 -8.70 22.69 8.03
C MET A 188 -7.84 22.03 6.97
N LYS A 189 -7.96 22.44 5.70
CA LYS A 189 -7.12 21.92 4.60
C LYS A 189 -5.63 22.11 4.93
N SER A 190 -5.25 23.31 5.34
CA SER A 190 -3.87 23.63 5.69
C SER A 190 -3.37 22.81 6.88
N GLY A 191 -4.13 22.76 7.98
CA GLY A 191 -3.77 22.01 9.17
C GLY A 191 -3.60 20.52 8.90
N ILE A 192 -4.46 19.93 8.09
CA ILE A 192 -4.38 18.50 7.73
C ILE A 192 -3.17 18.25 6.81
N LEU A 193 -3.06 18.97 5.70
CA LEU A 193 -2.05 18.68 4.69
C LEU A 193 -0.64 19.07 5.13
N TYR A 194 -0.45 20.32 5.56
CA TYR A 194 0.88 20.79 6.03
C TYR A 194 1.25 20.22 7.40
N GLY A 195 0.25 19.89 8.24
CA GLY A 195 0.48 19.18 9.50
C GLY A 195 1.07 17.79 9.27
N ASN A 196 0.50 17.01 8.32
CA ASN A 196 1.06 15.73 7.92
C ASN A 196 2.45 15.89 7.28
N ALA A 197 2.63 16.83 6.34
CA ALA A 197 3.92 17.09 5.71
C ALA A 197 5.00 17.45 6.76
N GLY A 198 4.67 18.34 7.70
CA GLY A 198 5.61 18.71 8.79
C GLY A 198 5.92 17.56 9.75
N ALA A 199 4.95 16.70 10.04
CA ALA A 199 5.18 15.50 10.84
C ALA A 199 6.13 14.54 10.12
N LEU A 200 5.91 14.27 8.81
CA LEU A 200 6.78 13.42 8.02
C LEU A 200 8.20 13.97 7.93
N ASP A 201 8.37 15.26 7.64
CA ASP A 201 9.68 15.89 7.62
C ASP A 201 10.41 15.71 8.96
N GLY A 202 9.72 15.98 10.07
CA GLY A 202 10.29 15.81 11.40
C GLY A 202 10.65 14.36 11.75
N LEU A 203 9.90 13.36 11.24
CA LEU A 203 10.19 11.95 11.44
C LEU A 203 11.38 11.51 10.58
N ILE A 204 11.43 11.92 9.32
CA ILE A 204 12.55 11.63 8.41
C ILE A 204 13.86 12.15 8.99
N ASP A 205 13.87 13.40 9.46
CA ASP A 205 15.05 14.01 10.06
C ASP A 205 15.54 13.24 11.31
N ARG A 206 14.61 12.79 12.17
CA ARG A 206 14.93 12.00 13.37
C ARG A 206 15.43 10.61 13.05
N ILE A 207 14.81 9.91 12.06
CA ILE A 207 15.25 8.58 11.64
C ILE A 207 16.65 8.65 11.04
N ASN A 208 16.92 9.63 10.17
CA ASN A 208 18.25 9.85 9.60
C ASN A 208 19.30 10.08 10.70
N ALA A 209 18.96 10.89 11.71
CA ALA A 209 19.86 11.14 12.85
C ALA A 209 20.08 9.86 13.69
N GLU A 210 19.06 9.04 13.91
CA GLU A 210 19.16 7.78 14.67
C GLU A 210 20.01 6.74 13.94
N LEU A 211 19.84 6.64 12.60
CA LEU A 211 20.63 5.72 11.77
C LEU A 211 22.05 6.23 11.49
N GLY A 212 22.29 7.55 11.70
CA GLY A 212 23.57 8.19 11.43
C GLY A 212 23.88 8.42 9.95
N GLU A 213 22.87 8.26 9.08
CA GLU A 213 23.01 8.40 7.63
C GLU A 213 21.69 8.76 6.95
N PRO A 214 21.73 9.42 5.77
CA PRO A 214 20.52 9.76 5.04
C PRO A 214 19.87 8.52 4.41
N CYS A 215 18.54 8.42 4.53
CA CYS A 215 17.74 7.38 3.93
C CYS A 215 17.16 7.81 2.57
N THR A 216 16.99 6.84 1.68
CA THR A 216 16.07 7.00 0.56
C THR A 216 14.65 6.94 1.09
N VAL A 217 13.85 7.98 0.84
CA VAL A 217 12.46 8.05 1.30
C VAL A 217 11.53 7.75 0.14
N VAL A 218 10.69 6.74 0.30
CA VAL A 218 9.69 6.32 -0.70
C VAL A 218 8.31 6.44 -0.08
N ALA A 219 7.36 7.01 -0.81
CA ALA A 219 5.97 7.11 -0.37
C ALA A 219 5.02 6.45 -1.34
N THR A 220 3.97 5.83 -0.78
CA THR A 220 2.84 5.24 -1.48
C THR A 220 1.53 5.59 -0.76
N GLY A 221 0.41 5.13 -1.27
CA GLY A 221 -0.90 5.34 -0.67
C GLY A 221 -1.69 6.50 -1.26
N GLY A 222 -2.99 6.51 -0.95
CA GLY A 222 -3.96 7.35 -1.68
C GLY A 222 -3.80 8.87 -1.57
N LEU A 223 -3.11 9.37 -0.52
CA LEU A 223 -2.85 10.79 -0.33
C LEU A 223 -1.37 11.16 -0.48
N ALA A 224 -0.51 10.21 -0.81
CA ALA A 224 0.91 10.46 -0.98
C ALA A 224 1.17 11.53 -2.05
N GLY A 225 0.51 11.44 -3.20
CA GLY A 225 0.66 12.43 -4.28
C GLY A 225 0.24 13.87 -3.91
N VAL A 226 -0.60 14.05 -2.88
CA VAL A 226 -1.01 15.38 -2.41
C VAL A 226 -0.09 15.91 -1.32
N ILE A 227 0.39 15.04 -0.43
CA ILE A 227 1.15 15.44 0.77
C ILE A 227 2.64 15.54 0.49
N THR A 228 3.22 14.61 -0.27
CA THR A 228 4.68 14.60 -0.53
C THR A 228 5.22 15.86 -1.18
N PRO A 229 4.50 16.55 -2.11
CA PRO A 229 4.98 17.82 -2.67
C PRO A 229 5.05 18.96 -1.65
N LEU A 230 4.40 18.82 -0.49
CA LEU A 230 4.39 19.81 0.59
C LEU A 230 5.53 19.59 1.60
N CYS A 231 6.19 18.44 1.53
CA CYS A 231 7.33 18.11 2.38
C CYS A 231 8.59 18.85 1.92
N ARG A 232 9.49 19.13 2.87
CA ARG A 232 10.83 19.71 2.62
C ARG A 232 11.83 18.65 2.19
N ASN A 233 11.70 17.46 2.76
CA ASN A 233 12.52 16.32 2.39
C ASN A 233 12.16 15.81 1.00
N LYS A 234 13.16 15.33 0.27
CA LYS A 234 12.93 14.67 -1.01
C LYS A 234 12.30 13.29 -0.78
N ILE A 235 11.09 13.11 -1.26
CA ILE A 235 10.33 11.86 -1.16
C ILE A 235 10.02 11.36 -2.57
N LEU A 236 10.34 10.10 -2.85
CA LEU A 236 10.02 9.44 -4.12
C LEU A 236 8.61 8.86 -4.03
N LEU A 237 7.73 9.24 -4.95
CA LEU A 237 6.38 8.69 -5.01
C LEU A 237 6.38 7.42 -5.86
N ASP A 238 5.84 6.32 -5.32
CA ASP A 238 5.61 5.07 -6.03
C ASP A 238 4.22 4.53 -5.70
N ASP A 239 3.27 4.89 -6.53
CA ASP A 239 1.86 4.49 -6.38
C ASP A 239 1.63 2.99 -6.56
N ASP A 240 2.57 2.28 -7.21
CA ASP A 240 2.48 0.85 -7.49
C ASP A 240 3.38 0.01 -6.58
N LEU A 241 3.99 0.61 -5.55
CA LEU A 241 4.97 -0.05 -4.67
C LEU A 241 4.43 -1.38 -4.15
N LEU A 242 3.23 -1.38 -3.60
CA LEU A 242 2.60 -2.57 -3.04
C LEU A 242 2.32 -3.64 -4.11
N LEU A 243 1.83 -3.27 -5.30
CA LEU A 243 1.59 -4.22 -6.39
C LEU A 243 2.89 -4.85 -6.90
N LYS A 244 3.97 -4.06 -6.99
CA LYS A 244 5.32 -4.56 -7.31
C LYS A 244 5.82 -5.55 -6.27
N GLY A 245 5.62 -5.25 -4.98
CA GLY A 245 5.99 -6.15 -3.88
C GLY A 245 5.23 -7.47 -3.92
N LEU A 246 3.92 -7.42 -4.18
CA LEU A 246 3.11 -8.62 -4.36
C LEU A 246 3.62 -9.49 -5.51
N LEU A 247 3.95 -8.87 -6.64
CA LEU A 247 4.49 -9.59 -7.79
C LEU A 247 5.84 -10.25 -7.48
N LEU A 248 6.74 -9.54 -6.80
CA LEU A 248 8.02 -10.09 -6.35
C LEU A 248 7.82 -11.30 -5.42
N LEU A 249 6.89 -11.20 -4.48
CA LEU A 249 6.55 -12.30 -3.58
C LEU A 249 5.92 -13.48 -4.34
N TYR A 250 5.03 -13.22 -5.31
CA TYR A 250 4.47 -14.26 -6.16
C TYR A 250 5.58 -15.03 -6.88
N ASN A 251 6.44 -14.34 -7.61
CA ASN A 251 7.54 -14.95 -8.37
C ASN A 251 8.51 -15.74 -7.48
N LYS A 252 8.75 -15.27 -6.25
CA LYS A 252 9.64 -15.96 -5.29
C LYS A 252 9.05 -17.24 -4.71
N ASN A 253 7.72 -17.38 -4.71
CA ASN A 253 7.00 -18.49 -4.09
C ASN A 253 6.33 -19.44 -5.08
N THR A 254 6.34 -19.11 -6.37
CA THR A 254 5.91 -20.01 -7.44
C THR A 254 7.12 -20.56 -8.17
N PRO A 255 7.17 -21.86 -8.49
CA PRO A 255 8.23 -22.41 -9.32
C PRO A 255 8.25 -21.67 -10.66
N THR A 256 9.40 -21.13 -11.03
CA THR A 256 9.60 -20.70 -12.42
C THR A 256 9.67 -21.98 -13.24
N ASP A 257 8.72 -22.23 -14.11
CA ASP A 257 8.75 -23.35 -15.05
C ASP A 257 9.90 -23.09 -16.05
N LEU A 258 11.13 -23.43 -15.62
CA LEU A 258 12.31 -23.43 -16.48
C LEU A 258 12.26 -24.55 -17.56
N SER A 259 11.18 -25.34 -17.58
CA SER A 259 11.02 -26.45 -18.52
C SER A 259 10.52 -26.04 -19.92
N LEU A 260 10.19 -24.74 -20.14
CA LEU A 260 9.72 -24.24 -21.43
C LEU A 260 10.79 -23.50 -22.28
N ILE A 261 12.06 -23.51 -21.86
CA ILE A 261 13.15 -22.85 -22.61
C ILE A 261 14.04 -23.88 -23.38
N HIS A 262 13.60 -25.10 -23.52
CA HIS A 262 14.26 -26.08 -24.37
C HIS A 262 13.28 -26.61 -25.43
N ILE A 263 13.04 -25.85 -26.48
CA ILE A 263 12.83 -26.33 -27.85
C ILE A 263 13.38 -25.28 -28.82
#